data_56116b4332bdbecde8e0fbcc323f47d4
#
_entry.id   56116b4332bdbecde8e0fbcc323f47d4
#
_cell.length_a   1.000
_cell.length_b   1.000
_cell.length_c   1.000
_cell.angle_alpha   90.00
_cell.angle_beta   90.00
_cell.angle_gamma   90.00
#
_symmetry.space_group_name_H-M   'P 1'
#
loop_
_entity.id
_entity.type
_entity.pdbx_description
1 polymer ?
#
loop_
_entity_poly.entity_id
_entity_poly.type
_entity_poly.pdbx_seq_one_letter_code
_entity_poly.pdbx_strand_id
1 'polypeptide(L)' 'MAKASQVVLLENEFYLIKAPNGKVLEIKNFNTEIGAAIRLWDYAGHPWQQWQFVDAGEGRWRIRTRLTGKFREL' A
#
# COMPACT_ATOMS: atom_id res chain seq x y z
N MET A 1 27.37 -10.64 6.28
CA MET A 1 26.07 -10.85 5.66
C MET A 1 25.02 -9.98 6.34
N ALA A 2 24.32 -9.21 5.57
CA ALA A 2 23.27 -8.39 6.14
C ALA A 2 22.08 -9.26 6.56
N LYS A 3 21.55 -9.03 7.73
CA LYS A 3 20.29 -9.61 8.14
C LYS A 3 19.15 -8.87 7.44
N ALA A 4 18.14 -9.60 7.01
CA ALA A 4 16.89 -8.97 6.62
C ALA A 4 16.30 -8.23 7.83
N SER A 5 15.94 -6.99 7.62
CA SER A 5 15.25 -6.22 8.65
C SER A 5 13.85 -6.76 8.84
N GLN A 6 13.44 -6.91 10.09
CA GLN A 6 12.04 -7.19 10.37
C GLN A 6 11.26 -5.89 10.30
N VAL A 7 10.17 -5.92 9.57
CA VAL A 7 9.24 -4.80 9.49
C VAL A 7 8.01 -5.17 10.31
N VAL A 8 7.71 -4.36 11.32
CA VAL A 8 6.49 -4.51 12.11
C VAL A 8 5.44 -3.58 11.51
N LEU A 9 4.38 -4.17 11.01
CA LEU A 9 3.24 -3.42 10.47
C LEU A 9 2.17 -3.32 11.54
N LEU A 10 1.76 -2.09 11.84
CA LEU A 10 0.72 -1.82 12.83
C LEU A 10 -0.61 -1.67 12.12
N GLU A 11 -1.64 -2.33 12.63
CA GLU A 11 -3.00 -2.16 12.13
C GLU A 11 -3.47 -0.73 12.38
N ASN A 12 -4.31 -0.22 11.49
CA ASN A 12 -4.88 1.13 11.53
C ASN A 12 -3.89 2.26 11.27
N GLU A 13 -2.64 1.95 10.94
CA GLU A 13 -1.67 2.94 10.50
C GLU A 13 -1.61 2.99 8.98
N PHE A 14 -1.29 4.16 8.44
CA PHE A 14 -1.12 4.34 7.00
C PHE A 14 0.35 4.38 6.63
N TYR A 15 0.67 3.70 5.55
CA TYR A 15 2.04 3.54 5.07
C TYR A 15 2.18 3.95 3.62
N LEU A 16 3.37 4.40 3.28
CA LEU A 16 3.79 4.49 1.90
C LEU A 16 4.48 3.19 1.50
N ILE A 17 4.20 2.73 0.30
CA ILE A 17 4.89 1.57 -0.27
C ILE A 17 5.83 2.13 -1.33
N LYS A 18 7.13 2.19 -1.00
CA LYS A 18 8.15 2.80 -1.84
C LYS A 18 8.91 1.75 -2.62
N ALA A 19 9.17 2.05 -3.88
CA ALA A 19 10.11 1.32 -4.70
C ALA A 19 11.54 1.87 -4.52
N PRO A 20 12.57 1.12 -4.92
CA PRO A 20 13.96 1.59 -4.82
C PRO A 20 14.24 2.92 -5.53
N ASN A 21 13.47 3.27 -6.55
CA ASN A 21 13.60 4.54 -7.27
C ASN A 21 12.95 5.73 -6.53
N GLY A 22 12.42 5.52 -5.33
CA GLY A 22 11.76 6.57 -4.54
C GLY A 22 10.30 6.81 -4.88
N LYS A 23 9.78 6.19 -5.92
CA LYS A 23 8.35 6.29 -6.26
C LYS A 23 7.51 5.44 -5.31
N VAL A 24 6.24 5.79 -5.19
CA VAL A 24 5.31 5.12 -4.28
C VAL A 24 4.18 4.45 -5.06
N LEU A 25 3.63 3.39 -4.46
CA LEU A 25 2.46 2.72 -5.01
C LEU A 25 1.24 3.61 -4.85
N GLU A 26 0.45 3.75 -5.90
CA GLU A 26 -0.78 4.54 -5.88
C GLU A 26 -1.87 3.92 -6.74
N ILE A 27 -3.11 4.36 -6.54
CA ILE A 27 -4.21 4.05 -7.44
C ILE A 27 -4.13 5.01 -8.64
N LYS A 28 -4.06 4.42 -9.83
CA LYS A 28 -3.92 5.19 -11.06
C LYS A 28 -5.18 6.03 -11.32
N ASN A 29 -4.96 7.32 -11.63
CA ASN A 29 -6.01 8.27 -12.01
C ASN A 29 -7.13 8.43 -10.97
N PHE A 30 -6.80 8.24 -9.69
CA PHE A 30 -7.76 8.40 -8.58
C PHE A 30 -9.01 7.52 -8.74
N ASN A 31 -8.91 6.43 -9.45
CA ASN A 31 -10.05 5.56 -9.72
C ASN A 31 -10.50 4.86 -8.44
N THR A 32 -11.77 5.03 -8.08
CA THR A 32 -12.35 4.48 -6.85
C THR A 32 -13.00 3.12 -7.06
N GLU A 33 -13.03 2.60 -8.26
CA GLU A 33 -13.66 1.32 -8.56
C GLU A 33 -12.82 0.14 -8.09
N ILE A 34 -13.49 -0.97 -7.75
CA ILE A 34 -12.82 -2.23 -7.46
C ILE A 34 -12.11 -2.69 -8.72
N GLY A 35 -10.85 -3.13 -8.56
CA GLY A 35 -10.03 -3.54 -9.69
C GLY A 35 -9.32 -2.40 -10.40
N ALA A 36 -9.41 -1.19 -9.88
CA ALA A 36 -8.63 -0.06 -10.40
C ALA A 36 -7.15 -0.41 -10.46
N ALA A 37 -6.47 0.02 -11.53
CA ALA A 37 -5.06 -0.23 -11.71
C ALA A 37 -4.23 0.51 -10.66
N ILE A 38 -3.16 -0.13 -10.20
CA ILE A 38 -2.17 0.50 -9.34
C ILE A 38 -0.87 0.70 -10.12
N ARG A 39 -0.11 1.72 -9.73
CA ARG A 39 1.17 2.04 -10.39
C ARG A 39 2.13 2.65 -9.40
N LEU A 40 3.38 2.78 -9.80
CA LEU A 40 4.37 3.58 -9.08
C LEU A 40 4.36 5.00 -9.62
N TRP A 41 4.35 5.98 -8.73
CA TRP A 41 4.32 7.39 -9.09
C TRP A 41 5.03 8.24 -8.05
N ASP A 42 5.26 9.51 -8.38
CA ASP A 42 5.89 10.43 -7.45
C ASP A 42 4.98 10.67 -6.25
N TYR A 43 5.56 10.71 -5.06
CA TYR A 43 4.79 10.97 -3.86
C TYR A 43 4.33 12.43 -3.82
N ALA A 44 3.04 12.63 -3.58
CA ALA A 44 2.43 13.96 -3.48
C ALA A 44 1.52 14.11 -2.25
N GLY A 45 1.57 13.16 -1.33
CA GLY A 45 0.79 13.23 -0.08
C GLY A 45 -0.69 12.93 -0.22
N HIS A 46 -1.10 12.32 -1.32
CA HIS A 46 -2.51 12.05 -1.56
C HIS A 46 -3.00 10.77 -0.88
N PRO A 47 -4.30 10.69 -0.52
CA PRO A 47 -4.84 9.48 0.11
C PRO A 47 -4.74 8.23 -0.77
N TRP A 48 -4.75 8.37 -2.10
CA TRP A 48 -4.56 7.23 -3.02
C TRP A 48 -3.12 6.73 -3.10
N GLN A 49 -2.22 7.32 -2.36
CA GLN A 49 -0.83 6.89 -2.18
C GLN A 49 -0.58 6.32 -0.78
N GLN A 50 -1.61 6.16 0.03
CA GLN A 50 -1.51 5.71 1.41
C GLN A 50 -2.30 4.43 1.61
N TRP A 51 -1.70 3.50 2.36
CA TRP A 51 -2.19 2.14 2.47
C TRP A 51 -2.17 1.66 3.91
N GLN A 52 -3.19 0.89 4.27
CA GLN A 52 -3.19 0.09 5.50
C GLN A 52 -2.89 -1.36 5.16
N PHE A 53 -2.18 -2.01 6.06
CA PHE A 53 -1.93 -3.45 5.98
C PHE A 53 -2.86 -4.14 6.96
N VAL A 54 -3.59 -5.14 6.48
CA VAL A 54 -4.53 -5.92 7.27
C VAL A 54 -4.15 -7.38 7.18
N ASP A 55 -4.00 -8.03 8.32
CA ASP A 55 -3.66 -9.44 8.38
C ASP A 55 -4.81 -10.27 7.80
N ALA A 56 -4.50 -11.06 6.77
CA ALA A 56 -5.47 -11.95 6.11
C ALA A 56 -5.37 -13.38 6.63
N GLY A 57 -4.54 -13.64 7.66
CA GLY A 57 -4.28 -14.98 8.17
C GLY A 57 -3.27 -15.73 7.33
N GLU A 58 -2.74 -16.83 7.88
CA GLU A 58 -1.82 -17.73 7.18
C GLU A 58 -0.57 -17.05 6.62
N GLY A 59 -0.09 -16.01 7.30
CA GLY A 59 1.09 -15.29 6.86
C GLY A 59 0.86 -14.38 5.66
N ARG A 60 -0.39 -14.11 5.31
CA ARG A 60 -0.73 -13.25 4.17
C ARG A 60 -1.26 -11.91 4.65
N TRP A 61 -1.08 -10.90 3.80
CA TRP A 61 -1.56 -9.55 4.05
C TRP A 61 -2.50 -9.09 2.94
N ARG A 62 -3.46 -8.27 3.31
CA ARG A 62 -4.22 -7.45 2.38
C ARG A 62 -3.81 -6.00 2.56
N ILE A 63 -3.81 -5.25 1.47
CA ILE A 63 -3.65 -3.81 1.55
C ILE A 63 -4.98 -3.12 1.28
N ARG A 64 -5.19 -2.02 1.98
CA ARG A 64 -6.41 -1.22 1.84
C ARG A 64 -5.99 0.20 1.52
N THR A 65 -6.53 0.76 0.44
CA THR A 65 -6.27 2.16 0.10
C THR A 65 -6.99 3.10 1.06
N ARG A 66 -6.30 4.17 1.46
CA ARG A 66 -6.91 5.23 2.26
C ARG A 66 -8.02 5.96 1.51
N LEU A 67 -7.92 6.04 0.17
CA LEU A 67 -8.90 6.73 -0.66
C LEU A 67 -10.32 6.18 -0.50
N THR A 68 -10.48 4.87 -0.52
CA THR A 68 -11.81 4.23 -0.53
C THR A 68 -12.00 3.20 0.57
N GLY A 69 -10.94 2.79 1.25
CA GLY A 69 -10.99 1.67 2.18
C GLY A 69 -11.13 0.30 1.51
N LYS A 70 -11.06 0.23 0.20
CA LYS A 70 -11.16 -1.04 -0.53
C LYS A 70 -9.86 -1.82 -0.47
N PHE A 71 -9.99 -3.14 -0.35
CA PHE A 71 -8.85 -4.04 -0.23
C PHE A 71 -8.23 -4.38 -1.57
N ARG A 72 -6.92 -4.65 -1.51
CA ARG A 72 -6.15 -5.30 -2.56
C ARG A 72 -5.46 -6.51 -1.97
N GLU A 73 -5.48 -7.62 -2.66
CA GLU A 73 -4.72 -8.81 -2.25
C GLU A 73 -3.24 -8.64 -2.58
N LEU A 74 -2.43 -9.16 -1.69
CA LEU A 74 -0.98 -9.26 -1.90
C LEU A 74 -0.59 -10.67 -2.29
#